data_df3ca47b1a67315b60d3a15efabd9f12
#
_entry.id   df3ca47b1a67315b60d3a15efabd9f12
#
_cell.length_a   1.000
_cell.length_b   1.000
_cell.length_c   1.000
_cell.angle_alpha   90.00
_cell.angle_beta   90.00
_cell.angle_gamma   90.00
#
_symmetry.space_group_name_H-M   'P 1'
#
loop_
_entity.id
_entity.type
_entity.pdbx_description
1 polymer ?
#
loop_
_entity_poly.entity_id
_entity_poly.type
_entity_poly.pdbx_seq_one_letter_code
_entity_poly.pdbx_strand_id
1 'polypeptide(L)'
;MLQACSTVAAPSTPSTAGPRAIGSGAIDVVELTVQDIQTAYAAGEFTAVEVTTAFLDQIDHYEDHYNALISMNPDALAIAAALDEEYASTGPRGPLHGVPVVIKDNLDYGGLVTTAGFSGFSEATGGVDMIPQEDAVAVARLREAGAIVLGKTNLPDFAGDGTRTRSSVAGVTLNPYDTGRAPGGSSGGTATAVNANFAVLGLGTETGGSIQNPAAAQALVGIKPTFGLVPLHGVVPIDATYLDVVGPLAKTVYDAASTLDVIAGPTAEDLATYAAVDHIPEEGYTALLNDSALEGKRFGLVGVGWRDDWLPLAPETEALYRQAIATLADQGAVVVDDPFLNSDFVELYQARPRVPSAGSYSMLVYLRGLGDLAQFHSVAEWEALTDEEFPGRVDRAPTRPSATEEGDAFQAWRQEMRELYRAVFEIFDLDGLFFPQAGAPIRDLVEDLTRPEYSPNNHPELPSNIVNALGLPVVTVPFAYYDDGTPFVLAFIGDTWTEAELLAYAYDFEDATRARIPPGLVPRPTQ
;
A
#
# COMPACT_ATOMS: atom_id res chain seq x y z
N MET A 1 -10.16 -13.98 -57.17
CA MET A 1 -9.56 -14.45 -55.91
C MET A 1 -10.08 -13.52 -54.82
N LEU A 2 -10.99 -14.02 -54.02
CA LEU A 2 -11.72 -13.26 -52.98
C LEU A 2 -10.81 -13.13 -51.76
N GLN A 3 -10.59 -11.87 -51.35
CA GLN A 3 -9.98 -11.53 -50.06
C GLN A 3 -11.05 -11.71 -48.96
N ALA A 4 -10.74 -12.56 -47.99
CA ALA A 4 -11.54 -12.71 -46.78
C ALA A 4 -11.21 -11.55 -45.81
N CYS A 5 -12.17 -10.66 -45.60
CA CYS A 5 -12.17 -9.73 -44.49
C CYS A 5 -12.52 -10.47 -43.21
N SER A 6 -11.58 -10.58 -42.29
CA SER A 6 -11.85 -10.98 -40.92
C SER A 6 -12.49 -9.79 -40.20
N THR A 7 -13.74 -9.92 -39.85
CA THR A 7 -14.42 -8.98 -38.94
C THR A 7 -13.95 -9.26 -37.53
N VAL A 8 -13.17 -8.32 -36.98
CA VAL A 8 -12.91 -8.23 -35.54
C VAL A 8 -14.24 -7.90 -34.86
N ALA A 9 -14.66 -8.74 -33.94
CA ALA A 9 -15.85 -8.50 -33.13
C ALA A 9 -15.60 -7.27 -32.25
N ALA A 10 -16.52 -6.31 -32.26
CA ALA A 10 -16.51 -5.18 -31.36
C ALA A 10 -16.61 -5.68 -29.90
N PRO A 11 -15.91 -5.06 -28.95
CA PRO A 11 -16.05 -5.39 -27.55
C PRO A 11 -17.49 -5.12 -27.11
N SER A 12 -18.06 -6.09 -26.38
CA SER A 12 -19.38 -5.98 -25.79
C SER A 12 -19.40 -4.84 -24.79
N THR A 13 -20.35 -3.92 -24.92
CA THR A 13 -20.64 -2.85 -23.95
C THR A 13 -20.71 -3.41 -22.53
N PRO A 14 -19.99 -2.83 -21.55
CA PRO A 14 -20.15 -3.21 -20.16
C PRO A 14 -21.58 -2.92 -19.71
N SER A 15 -22.19 -3.90 -19.07
CA SER A 15 -23.45 -3.75 -18.37
C SER A 15 -23.30 -2.69 -17.29
N THR A 16 -24.13 -1.67 -17.31
CA THR A 16 -24.35 -0.80 -16.16
C THR A 16 -25.04 -1.63 -15.07
N ALA A 17 -24.26 -2.36 -14.29
CA ALA A 17 -24.77 -2.99 -13.09
C ALA A 17 -24.96 -1.88 -12.05
N GLY A 18 -26.20 -1.43 -11.91
CA GLY A 18 -26.63 -0.76 -10.68
C GLY A 18 -26.46 -1.74 -9.49
N PRO A 19 -26.58 -1.26 -8.23
CA PRO A 19 -26.36 -2.07 -7.04
C PRO A 19 -27.08 -3.41 -7.19
N ARG A 20 -26.34 -4.51 -7.07
CA ARG A 20 -26.90 -5.86 -7.13
C ARG A 20 -27.87 -5.99 -5.96
N ALA A 21 -29.17 -6.10 -6.26
CA ALA A 21 -30.16 -6.49 -5.27
C ALA A 21 -29.79 -7.89 -4.77
N ILE A 22 -29.27 -7.97 -3.56
CA ILE A 22 -28.93 -9.22 -2.88
C ILE A 22 -30.25 -9.72 -2.30
N GLY A 23 -30.85 -10.73 -2.97
CA GLY A 23 -31.98 -11.47 -2.43
C GLY A 23 -31.54 -12.25 -1.20
N SER A 24 -32.47 -12.68 -0.34
CA SER A 24 -32.28 -13.42 0.92
C SER A 24 -31.40 -14.67 0.78
N GLY A 25 -30.07 -14.46 0.67
CA GLY A 25 -28.99 -15.42 0.49
C GLY A 25 -27.71 -14.89 1.07
N ALA A 26 -26.63 -15.66 1.09
CA ALA A 26 -25.31 -15.27 1.57
C ALA A 26 -24.84 -13.96 0.89
N ILE A 27 -24.20 -13.07 1.68
CA ILE A 27 -23.62 -11.83 1.18
C ILE A 27 -22.47 -12.17 0.23
N ASP A 28 -22.51 -11.65 -1.00
CA ASP A 28 -21.40 -11.74 -1.94
C ASP A 28 -20.37 -10.65 -1.60
N VAL A 29 -19.23 -11.05 -1.02
CA VAL A 29 -18.16 -10.13 -0.62
C VAL A 29 -17.24 -9.72 -1.78
N VAL A 30 -17.41 -10.33 -2.98
CA VAL A 30 -16.54 -10.06 -4.12
C VAL A 30 -16.69 -8.62 -4.58
N GLU A 31 -15.59 -7.88 -4.54
CA GLU A 31 -15.50 -6.46 -4.92
C GLU A 31 -16.44 -5.53 -4.12
N LEU A 32 -16.90 -5.92 -2.92
CA LEU A 32 -17.61 -4.98 -2.04
C LEU A 32 -16.71 -3.79 -1.69
N THR A 33 -17.30 -2.59 -1.77
CA THR A 33 -16.68 -1.30 -1.45
C THR A 33 -17.19 -0.73 -0.14
N VAL A 34 -16.53 0.29 0.38
CA VAL A 34 -17.02 1.07 1.53
C VAL A 34 -18.41 1.64 1.23
N GLN A 35 -18.62 2.18 0.02
CA GLN A 35 -19.90 2.77 -0.37
C GLN A 35 -21.03 1.73 -0.45
N ASP A 36 -20.76 0.53 -0.95
CA ASP A 36 -21.76 -0.55 -1.00
C ASP A 36 -22.21 -0.93 0.41
N ILE A 37 -21.27 -1.11 1.34
CA ILE A 37 -21.55 -1.46 2.73
C ILE A 37 -22.35 -0.35 3.42
N GLN A 38 -21.93 0.91 3.29
CA GLN A 38 -22.65 2.04 3.90
C GLN A 38 -24.07 2.19 3.33
N THR A 39 -24.24 1.97 2.03
CA THR A 39 -25.54 2.00 1.37
C THR A 39 -26.45 0.89 1.88
N ALA A 40 -25.92 -0.33 2.02
CA ALA A 40 -26.67 -1.48 2.52
C ALA A 40 -27.09 -1.30 4.00
N TYR A 41 -26.21 -0.73 4.85
CA TYR A 41 -26.56 -0.40 6.23
C TYR A 41 -27.65 0.67 6.32
N ALA A 42 -27.56 1.72 5.51
CA ALA A 42 -28.58 2.77 5.46
C ALA A 42 -29.94 2.24 4.96
N ALA A 43 -29.93 1.25 4.08
CA ALA A 43 -31.14 0.58 3.61
C ALA A 43 -31.68 -0.50 4.59
N GLY A 44 -30.91 -0.85 5.64
CA GLY A 44 -31.23 -1.95 6.56
C GLY A 44 -31.18 -3.33 5.91
N GLU A 45 -30.37 -3.49 4.87
CA GLU A 45 -30.20 -4.75 4.12
C GLU A 45 -29.29 -5.72 4.85
N PHE A 46 -28.27 -5.20 5.57
CA PHE A 46 -27.30 -5.97 6.33
C PHE A 46 -27.01 -5.32 7.68
N THR A 47 -26.40 -6.11 8.56
CA THR A 47 -25.76 -5.68 9.81
C THR A 47 -24.25 -5.83 9.72
N ALA A 48 -23.51 -5.17 10.60
CA ALA A 48 -22.06 -5.31 10.69
C ALA A 48 -21.67 -6.76 11.04
N VAL A 49 -22.45 -7.46 11.85
CA VAL A 49 -22.25 -8.87 12.16
C VAL A 49 -22.39 -9.74 10.91
N GLU A 50 -23.41 -9.52 10.07
CA GLU A 50 -23.62 -10.29 8.86
C GLU A 50 -22.49 -10.07 7.84
N VAL A 51 -22.10 -8.81 7.61
CA VAL A 51 -20.98 -8.48 6.71
C VAL A 51 -19.68 -9.09 7.23
N THR A 52 -19.37 -8.90 8.52
CA THR A 52 -18.14 -9.48 9.13
C THR A 52 -18.13 -11.00 9.02
N THR A 53 -19.27 -11.67 9.25
CA THR A 53 -19.38 -13.12 9.11
C THR A 53 -19.08 -13.56 7.67
N ALA A 54 -19.61 -12.86 6.66
CA ALA A 54 -19.36 -13.20 5.27
C ALA A 54 -17.88 -13.08 4.87
N PHE A 55 -17.17 -12.06 5.39
CA PHE A 55 -15.72 -11.94 5.17
C PHE A 55 -14.93 -13.02 5.92
N LEU A 56 -15.33 -13.39 7.14
CA LEU A 56 -14.71 -14.50 7.87
C LEU A 56 -14.92 -15.85 7.16
N ASP A 57 -16.09 -16.08 6.60
CA ASP A 57 -16.38 -17.27 5.79
C ASP A 57 -15.51 -17.31 4.51
N GLN A 58 -15.25 -16.16 3.88
CA GLN A 58 -14.35 -16.05 2.73
C GLN A 58 -12.90 -16.38 3.13
N ILE A 59 -12.44 -15.87 4.28
CA ILE A 59 -11.12 -16.19 4.85
C ILE A 59 -11.03 -17.71 5.11
N ASP A 60 -11.99 -18.30 5.82
CA ASP A 60 -11.99 -19.73 6.15
C ASP A 60 -11.91 -20.61 4.88
N HIS A 61 -12.50 -20.14 3.79
CA HIS A 61 -12.54 -20.90 2.53
C HIS A 61 -11.22 -20.86 1.74
N TYR A 62 -10.47 -19.74 1.79
CA TYR A 62 -9.36 -19.51 0.86
C TYR A 62 -8.01 -19.25 1.54
N GLU A 63 -7.95 -18.84 2.81
CA GLU A 63 -6.71 -18.42 3.47
C GLU A 63 -5.65 -19.51 3.51
N ASP A 64 -6.03 -20.76 3.78
CA ASP A 64 -5.13 -21.92 3.75
C ASP A 64 -4.36 -22.09 2.42
N HIS A 65 -4.89 -21.49 1.33
CA HIS A 65 -4.22 -21.51 0.04
C HIS A 65 -3.33 -20.29 -0.19
N TYR A 66 -3.83 -19.09 0.16
CA TYR A 66 -3.13 -17.85 -0.18
C TYR A 66 -2.15 -17.38 0.89
N ASN A 67 -2.35 -17.79 2.14
CA ASN A 67 -1.47 -17.48 3.27
C ASN A 67 -1.19 -15.97 3.41
N ALA A 68 -2.25 -15.19 3.42
CA ALA A 68 -2.22 -13.74 3.48
C ALA A 68 -2.13 -13.19 4.91
N LEU A 69 -2.56 -14.00 5.91
CA LEU A 69 -2.72 -13.59 7.30
C LEU A 69 -1.69 -14.28 8.21
N ILE A 70 -1.22 -13.59 9.23
CA ILE A 70 -0.41 -14.15 10.34
C ILE A 70 -1.32 -14.49 11.53
N SER A 71 -2.26 -13.59 11.83
CA SER A 71 -3.15 -13.78 12.98
C SER A 71 -4.53 -13.15 12.72
N MET A 72 -5.55 -13.75 13.35
CA MET A 72 -6.91 -13.23 13.31
C MET A 72 -7.22 -12.46 14.60
N ASN A 73 -8.10 -11.46 14.49
CA ASN A 73 -8.66 -10.78 15.65
C ASN A 73 -9.80 -11.63 16.25
N PRO A 74 -9.65 -12.18 17.45
CA PRO A 74 -10.68 -13.03 18.05
C PRO A 74 -11.96 -12.27 18.41
N ASP A 75 -11.88 -10.94 18.54
CA ASP A 75 -12.99 -10.09 18.98
C ASP A 75 -13.78 -9.46 17.81
N ALA A 76 -13.44 -9.76 16.55
CA ALA A 76 -14.02 -9.10 15.37
C ALA A 76 -15.57 -9.15 15.36
N LEU A 77 -16.18 -10.31 15.65
CA LEU A 77 -17.66 -10.44 15.72
C LEU A 77 -18.26 -9.71 16.93
N ALA A 78 -17.58 -9.67 18.06
CA ALA A 78 -18.06 -8.93 19.23
C ALA A 78 -18.03 -7.42 18.97
N ILE A 79 -16.98 -6.94 18.27
CA ILE A 79 -16.88 -5.54 17.82
C ILE A 79 -18.00 -5.22 16.83
N ALA A 80 -18.26 -6.10 15.85
CA ALA A 80 -19.34 -5.94 14.90
C ALA A 80 -20.71 -5.82 15.59
N ALA A 81 -21.00 -6.67 16.57
CA ALA A 81 -22.23 -6.62 17.33
C ALA A 81 -22.39 -5.31 18.12
N ALA A 82 -21.32 -4.81 18.73
CA ALA A 82 -21.33 -3.52 19.42
C ALA A 82 -21.58 -2.34 18.46
N LEU A 83 -21.04 -2.40 17.25
CA LEU A 83 -21.28 -1.40 16.20
C LEU A 83 -22.74 -1.44 15.70
N ASP A 84 -23.35 -2.63 15.56
CA ASP A 84 -24.78 -2.74 15.22
C ASP A 84 -25.67 -2.09 16.30
N GLU A 85 -25.37 -2.30 17.60
CA GLU A 85 -26.08 -1.65 18.70
C GLU A 85 -25.90 -0.13 18.66
N GLU A 86 -24.69 0.36 18.39
CA GLU A 86 -24.39 1.78 18.25
C GLU A 86 -25.14 2.39 17.06
N TYR A 87 -25.09 1.73 15.89
CA TYR A 87 -25.81 2.18 14.70
C TYR A 87 -27.31 2.33 14.95
N ALA A 88 -27.92 1.37 15.62
CA ALA A 88 -29.34 1.41 15.96
C ALA A 88 -29.70 2.54 16.94
N SER A 89 -28.78 2.99 17.78
CA SER A 89 -29.02 4.01 18.81
C SER A 89 -28.64 5.42 18.38
N THR A 90 -27.52 5.60 17.66
CA THR A 90 -26.93 6.91 17.36
C THR A 90 -26.60 7.12 15.88
N GLY A 91 -26.76 6.10 15.02
CA GLY A 91 -26.30 6.11 13.64
C GLY A 91 -24.82 5.71 13.52
N PRO A 92 -24.23 5.88 12.31
CA PRO A 92 -22.85 5.47 12.07
C PRO A 92 -21.86 6.30 12.88
N ARG A 93 -20.81 5.67 13.40
CA ARG A 93 -19.73 6.31 14.15
C ARG A 93 -18.85 7.20 13.26
N GLY A 94 -18.58 6.73 12.05
CA GLY A 94 -17.73 7.40 11.08
C GLY A 94 -17.84 6.77 9.68
N PRO A 95 -17.03 7.22 8.73
CA PRO A 95 -17.10 6.78 7.33
C PRO A 95 -16.78 5.30 7.12
N LEU A 96 -16.07 4.67 8.06
CA LEU A 96 -15.71 3.25 8.01
C LEU A 96 -16.51 2.39 9.00
N HIS A 97 -17.66 2.89 9.49
CA HIS A 97 -18.49 2.16 10.45
C HIS A 97 -18.89 0.77 9.90
N GLY A 98 -18.50 -0.29 10.63
CA GLY A 98 -18.80 -1.67 10.27
C GLY A 98 -18.03 -2.21 9.06
N VAL A 99 -17.03 -1.49 8.53
CA VAL A 99 -16.23 -1.93 7.39
C VAL A 99 -15.13 -2.90 7.82
N PRO A 100 -15.10 -4.15 7.30
CA PRO A 100 -14.03 -5.11 7.58
C PRO A 100 -12.72 -4.69 6.91
N VAL A 101 -11.64 -4.61 7.70
CA VAL A 101 -10.30 -4.21 7.24
C VAL A 101 -9.24 -5.18 7.75
N VAL A 102 -8.06 -5.15 7.12
CA VAL A 102 -6.85 -5.85 7.60
C VAL A 102 -5.71 -4.87 7.79
N ILE A 103 -4.76 -5.21 8.64
CA ILE A 103 -3.57 -4.40 8.87
C ILE A 103 -2.32 -5.25 8.71
N LYS A 104 -1.25 -4.68 8.16
CA LYS A 104 0.05 -5.36 8.06
C LYS A 104 0.61 -5.65 9.45
N ASP A 105 1.23 -6.82 9.64
CA ASP A 105 1.67 -7.28 10.96
C ASP A 105 2.91 -6.58 11.52
N ASN A 106 3.28 -5.44 10.97
CA ASN A 106 4.17 -4.49 11.61
C ASN A 106 3.45 -3.25 12.16
N LEU A 107 2.11 -3.22 12.09
CA LEU A 107 1.25 -2.23 12.73
C LEU A 107 0.70 -2.82 14.02
N ASP A 108 0.84 -2.10 15.12
CA ASP A 108 0.38 -2.54 16.42
C ASP A 108 -1.15 -2.51 16.53
N TYR A 109 -1.68 -3.58 17.11
CA TYR A 109 -3.03 -3.66 17.64
C TYR A 109 -2.91 -4.03 19.12
N GLY A 110 -3.32 -3.15 20.01
CA GLY A 110 -3.12 -3.30 21.44
C GLY A 110 -3.66 -4.62 21.97
N GLY A 111 -2.78 -5.38 22.63
CA GLY A 111 -3.09 -6.71 23.18
C GLY A 111 -2.95 -7.87 22.20
N LEU A 112 -2.71 -7.66 20.91
CA LEU A 112 -2.37 -8.71 19.95
C LEU A 112 -0.86 -8.75 19.70
N VAL A 113 -0.33 -9.94 19.43
CA VAL A 113 1.09 -10.10 19.07
C VAL A 113 1.38 -9.37 17.77
N THR A 114 2.47 -8.59 17.74
CA THR A 114 3.04 -7.99 16.54
C THR A 114 4.35 -8.68 16.21
N THR A 115 4.42 -9.41 15.10
CA THR A 115 5.62 -10.19 14.76
C THR A 115 6.55 -9.48 13.79
N ALA A 116 6.07 -8.53 13.02
CA ALA A 116 6.79 -7.97 11.88
C ALA A 116 7.33 -9.07 10.91
N GLY A 117 6.62 -10.21 10.81
CA GLY A 117 7.01 -11.38 10.03
C GLY A 117 8.09 -12.25 10.69
N PHE A 118 8.72 -11.81 11.76
CA PHE A 118 9.86 -12.47 12.40
C PHE A 118 9.41 -13.46 13.49
N SER A 119 9.81 -14.73 13.33
CA SER A 119 9.45 -15.83 14.26
C SER A 119 9.95 -15.61 15.70
N GLY A 120 11.02 -14.86 15.90
CA GLY A 120 11.55 -14.52 17.22
C GLY A 120 10.66 -13.60 18.05
N PHE A 121 9.62 -13.01 17.44
CA PHE A 121 8.62 -12.17 18.12
C PHE A 121 7.32 -12.91 18.41
N SER A 122 7.32 -14.24 18.38
CA SER A 122 6.16 -15.04 18.76
C SER A 122 6.54 -16.32 19.53
N GLU A 123 5.89 -16.55 20.68
CA GLU A 123 6.03 -17.81 21.44
C GLU A 123 5.53 -19.02 20.64
N ALA A 124 4.54 -18.84 19.77
CA ALA A 124 4.02 -19.91 18.92
C ALA A 124 5.06 -20.48 17.94
N THR A 125 6.09 -19.71 17.62
CA THR A 125 7.21 -20.10 16.75
C THR A 125 8.52 -20.31 17.51
N GLY A 126 8.47 -20.30 18.87
CA GLY A 126 9.61 -20.54 19.73
C GLY A 126 10.37 -19.29 20.17
N GLY A 127 9.88 -18.10 19.83
CA GLY A 127 10.41 -16.82 20.27
C GLY A 127 9.76 -16.31 21.56
N VAL A 128 9.63 -14.98 21.66
CA VAL A 128 8.98 -14.26 22.77
C VAL A 128 7.91 -13.35 22.19
N ASP A 129 6.68 -13.45 22.67
CA ASP A 129 5.57 -12.63 22.19
C ASP A 129 5.85 -11.13 22.39
N MET A 130 5.85 -10.39 21.30
CA MET A 130 5.91 -8.94 21.32
C MET A 130 4.48 -8.38 21.30
N ILE A 131 3.96 -8.06 22.48
CA ILE A 131 2.59 -7.57 22.66
C ILE A 131 2.62 -6.08 22.98
N PRO A 132 2.20 -5.20 22.03
CA PRO A 132 2.07 -3.78 22.30
C PRO A 132 0.89 -3.52 23.24
N GLN A 133 1.03 -2.51 24.10
CA GLN A 133 -0.05 -2.11 25.01
C GLN A 133 -1.14 -1.32 24.31
N GLU A 134 -0.77 -0.55 23.30
CA GLU A 134 -1.65 0.37 22.57
C GLU A 134 -1.67 0.04 21.08
N ASP A 135 -2.70 0.51 20.39
CA ASP A 135 -2.76 0.46 18.94
C ASP A 135 -1.72 1.42 18.33
N ALA A 136 -1.23 1.11 17.14
CA ALA A 136 -0.64 2.13 16.27
C ALA A 136 -1.66 3.25 16.03
N VAL A 137 -1.23 4.51 16.01
CA VAL A 137 -2.15 5.66 15.89
C VAL A 137 -3.05 5.53 14.65
N ALA A 138 -2.53 5.07 13.51
CA ALA A 138 -3.33 4.84 12.31
C ALA A 138 -4.40 3.74 12.52
N VAL A 139 -4.09 2.70 13.30
CA VAL A 139 -5.04 1.62 13.64
C VAL A 139 -6.10 2.11 14.64
N ALA A 140 -5.70 2.88 15.65
CA ALA A 140 -6.63 3.49 16.60
C ALA A 140 -7.67 4.37 15.86
N ARG A 141 -7.22 5.19 14.92
CA ARG A 141 -8.09 6.04 14.10
C ARG A 141 -9.07 5.24 13.23
N LEU A 142 -8.63 4.13 12.62
CA LEU A 142 -9.53 3.24 11.89
C LEU A 142 -10.64 2.70 12.81
N ARG A 143 -10.27 2.23 14.01
CA ARG A 143 -11.21 1.70 14.98
C ARG A 143 -12.17 2.78 15.52
N GLU A 144 -11.67 3.99 15.75
CA GLU A 144 -12.46 5.16 16.14
C GLU A 144 -13.46 5.55 15.04
N ALA A 145 -13.11 5.39 13.77
CA ALA A 145 -14.02 5.58 12.64
C ALA A 145 -15.00 4.41 12.42
N GLY A 146 -14.91 3.35 13.22
CA GLY A 146 -15.82 2.21 13.23
C GLY A 146 -15.36 1.04 12.33
N ALA A 147 -14.14 1.03 11.82
CA ALA A 147 -13.62 -0.11 11.08
C ALA A 147 -13.43 -1.35 11.98
N ILE A 148 -13.62 -2.53 11.40
CA ILE A 148 -13.46 -3.82 12.08
C ILE A 148 -12.18 -4.47 11.56
N VAL A 149 -11.11 -4.47 12.37
CA VAL A 149 -9.87 -5.17 12.03
C VAL A 149 -10.11 -6.66 12.16
N LEU A 150 -10.06 -7.40 11.04
CA LEU A 150 -10.27 -8.86 11.02
C LEU A 150 -9.02 -9.64 11.39
N GLY A 151 -7.83 -9.09 11.06
CA GLY A 151 -6.58 -9.78 11.32
C GLY A 151 -5.37 -8.97 10.86
N LYS A 152 -4.20 -9.55 11.13
CA LYS A 152 -2.89 -9.00 10.79
C LYS A 152 -2.27 -9.80 9.65
N THR A 153 -1.81 -9.11 8.62
CA THR A 153 -1.40 -9.71 7.34
C THR A 153 0.09 -10.01 7.29
N ASN A 154 0.44 -11.01 6.49
CA ASN A 154 1.80 -11.47 6.29
C ASN A 154 2.69 -10.41 5.60
N LEU A 155 3.97 -10.42 5.95
CA LEU A 155 5.03 -9.60 5.38
C LEU A 155 6.36 -10.34 5.51
N PRO A 156 7.40 -10.06 4.69
CA PRO A 156 8.74 -10.61 4.94
C PRO A 156 9.30 -10.08 6.26
N ASP A 157 10.16 -10.86 6.90
CA ASP A 157 10.80 -10.50 8.17
C ASP A 157 11.30 -9.04 8.14
N PHE A 158 10.82 -8.23 9.07
CA PHE A 158 11.11 -6.78 9.17
C PHE A 158 10.86 -6.00 7.86
N ALA A 159 9.90 -6.43 7.05
CA ALA A 159 9.57 -5.82 5.76
C ALA A 159 10.76 -5.76 4.77
N GLY A 160 11.71 -6.69 4.88
CA GLY A 160 13.01 -6.65 4.19
C GLY A 160 13.03 -7.08 2.71
N ASP A 161 11.88 -7.41 2.09
CA ASP A 161 11.78 -7.76 0.66
C ASP A 161 10.64 -6.98 -0.01
N GLY A 162 10.95 -6.25 -1.08
CA GLY A 162 9.99 -5.45 -1.84
C GLY A 162 9.22 -6.23 -2.92
N THR A 163 9.57 -7.48 -3.18
CA THR A 163 9.01 -8.28 -4.29
C THR A 163 8.20 -9.46 -3.80
N ARG A 164 8.70 -10.17 -2.77
CA ARG A 164 8.09 -11.38 -2.23
C ARG A 164 7.66 -11.17 -0.79
N THR A 165 6.56 -11.79 -0.45
CA THR A 165 6.07 -11.82 0.94
C THR A 165 6.28 -13.23 1.47
N ARG A 166 7.38 -13.38 2.22
CA ARG A 166 7.75 -14.62 2.91
C ARG A 166 8.27 -14.29 4.30
N SER A 167 7.56 -14.78 5.31
CA SER A 167 7.95 -14.62 6.71
C SER A 167 8.50 -15.90 7.32
N SER A 168 9.30 -15.76 8.38
CA SER A 168 9.69 -16.88 9.22
C SER A 168 8.56 -17.34 10.15
N VAL A 169 7.53 -16.52 10.37
CA VAL A 169 6.34 -16.86 11.16
C VAL A 169 5.35 -17.71 10.35
N ALA A 170 4.93 -17.23 9.17
CA ALA A 170 3.81 -17.81 8.43
C ALA A 170 4.22 -18.43 7.07
N GLY A 171 5.45 -18.23 6.60
CA GLY A 171 5.88 -18.74 5.30
C GLY A 171 5.49 -17.80 4.13
N VAL A 172 5.17 -18.39 2.98
CA VAL A 172 5.01 -17.66 1.70
C VAL A 172 3.57 -17.29 1.43
N THR A 173 3.32 -16.02 1.13
CA THR A 173 2.03 -15.53 0.59
C THR A 173 2.00 -15.71 -0.93
N LEU A 174 0.86 -16.12 -1.47
CA LEU A 174 0.64 -16.32 -2.90
C LEU A 174 -0.14 -15.16 -3.53
N ASN A 175 0.09 -14.92 -4.83
CA ASN A 175 -0.63 -13.92 -5.60
C ASN A 175 -1.95 -14.52 -6.13
N PRO A 176 -3.13 -13.91 -5.87
CA PRO A 176 -4.41 -14.43 -6.33
C PRO A 176 -4.61 -14.44 -7.85
N TYR A 177 -3.90 -13.60 -8.61
CA TYR A 177 -3.96 -13.65 -10.08
C TYR A 177 -3.19 -14.85 -10.65
N ASP A 178 -2.03 -15.16 -10.08
CA ASP A 178 -1.21 -16.30 -10.46
C ASP A 178 -0.31 -16.70 -9.28
N THR A 179 -0.55 -17.87 -8.71
CA THR A 179 0.21 -18.38 -7.56
C THR A 179 1.68 -18.71 -7.87
N GLY A 180 2.06 -18.73 -9.15
CA GLY A 180 3.44 -18.82 -9.60
C GLY A 180 4.16 -17.47 -9.67
N ARG A 181 3.44 -16.35 -9.47
CA ARG A 181 3.99 -15.00 -9.49
C ARG A 181 4.13 -14.43 -8.08
N ALA A 182 5.06 -13.49 -7.91
CA ALA A 182 5.26 -12.81 -6.66
C ALA A 182 4.03 -11.93 -6.30
N PRO A 183 3.61 -11.87 -5.03
CA PRO A 183 2.47 -11.03 -4.62
C PRO A 183 2.84 -9.54 -4.47
N GLY A 184 4.09 -9.18 -4.75
CA GLY A 184 4.67 -7.92 -4.31
C GLY A 184 5.05 -7.96 -2.83
N GLY A 185 5.79 -6.96 -2.38
CA GLY A 185 6.24 -6.84 -0.99
C GLY A 185 6.64 -5.39 -0.65
N SER A 186 6.76 -5.15 0.61
CA SER A 186 6.59 -6.04 1.75
C SER A 186 5.13 -6.14 2.26
N SER A 187 4.18 -5.33 1.76
CA SER A 187 2.76 -5.43 2.16
C SER A 187 1.98 -6.42 1.27
N GLY A 188 2.62 -7.51 0.81
CA GLY A 188 1.99 -8.47 -0.10
C GLY A 188 0.87 -9.28 0.56
N GLY A 189 0.97 -9.58 1.86
CA GLY A 189 -0.14 -10.20 2.61
C GLY A 189 -1.37 -9.29 2.65
N THR A 190 -1.19 -7.97 2.88
CA THR A 190 -2.29 -6.99 2.84
C THR A 190 -2.92 -6.94 1.45
N ALA A 191 -2.10 -6.84 0.40
CA ALA A 191 -2.60 -6.82 -0.97
C ALA A 191 -3.34 -8.12 -1.33
N THR A 192 -2.79 -9.28 -0.96
CA THR A 192 -3.43 -10.58 -1.19
C THR A 192 -4.76 -10.69 -0.45
N ALA A 193 -4.83 -10.26 0.82
CA ALA A 193 -6.07 -10.28 1.59
C ALA A 193 -7.16 -9.40 0.96
N VAL A 194 -6.82 -8.16 0.56
CA VAL A 194 -7.77 -7.27 -0.13
C VAL A 194 -8.19 -7.83 -1.48
N ASN A 195 -7.25 -8.34 -2.26
CA ASN A 195 -7.51 -8.86 -3.60
C ASN A 195 -8.28 -10.20 -3.59
N ALA A 196 -8.07 -11.05 -2.58
CA ALA A 196 -8.86 -12.26 -2.35
C ALA A 196 -10.21 -11.99 -1.66
N ASN A 197 -10.57 -10.72 -1.46
CA ASN A 197 -11.79 -10.29 -0.77
C ASN A 197 -11.90 -10.84 0.67
N PHE A 198 -10.78 -10.89 1.40
CA PHE A 198 -10.75 -11.17 2.84
C PHE A 198 -11.05 -9.92 3.67
N ALA A 199 -10.95 -8.75 3.05
CA ALA A 199 -11.32 -7.46 3.61
C ALA A 199 -11.68 -6.48 2.47
N VAL A 200 -12.33 -5.38 2.82
CA VAL A 200 -12.64 -4.30 1.87
C VAL A 200 -11.39 -3.56 1.47
N LEU A 201 -10.56 -3.25 2.46
CA LEU A 201 -9.29 -2.52 2.33
C LEU A 201 -8.30 -2.97 3.41
N GLY A 202 -7.05 -2.53 3.29
CA GLY A 202 -6.06 -2.82 4.32
C GLY A 202 -5.00 -1.73 4.44
N LEU A 203 -4.34 -1.66 5.60
CA LEU A 203 -3.17 -0.81 5.80
C LEU A 203 -1.88 -1.56 5.51
N GLY A 204 -1.04 -0.95 4.71
CA GLY A 204 0.35 -1.32 4.48
C GLY A 204 1.33 -0.30 5.03
N THR A 205 2.61 -0.63 4.94
CA THR A 205 3.73 0.29 5.23
C THR A 205 4.72 0.28 4.09
N GLU A 206 5.41 1.39 3.91
CA GLU A 206 6.42 1.50 2.87
C GLU A 206 7.65 2.28 3.33
N THR A 207 8.83 1.77 2.94
CA THR A 207 10.13 2.42 3.09
C THR A 207 10.77 2.66 1.71
N GLY A 208 10.44 1.81 0.73
CA GLY A 208 11.03 1.86 -0.61
C GLY A 208 10.23 1.04 -1.63
N GLY A 209 8.90 1.23 -1.72
CA GLY A 209 8.02 0.56 -2.68
C GLY A 209 7.03 -0.44 -2.07
N SER A 210 6.99 -0.60 -0.75
CA SER A 210 6.26 -1.69 -0.09
C SER A 210 4.73 -1.51 0.00
N ILE A 211 4.15 -0.43 -0.49
CA ILE A 211 2.73 -0.23 -0.80
C ILE A 211 2.54 -0.30 -2.31
N GLN A 212 3.36 0.42 -3.05
CA GLN A 212 3.30 0.54 -4.51
C GLN A 212 3.49 -0.81 -5.21
N ASN A 213 4.50 -1.60 -4.81
CA ASN A 213 4.83 -2.87 -5.45
C ASN A 213 3.72 -3.92 -5.29
N PRO A 214 3.17 -4.19 -4.09
CA PRO A 214 2.07 -5.12 -3.96
C PRO A 214 0.77 -4.60 -4.58
N ALA A 215 0.52 -3.29 -4.60
CA ALA A 215 -0.60 -2.71 -5.34
C ALA A 215 -0.48 -3.00 -6.84
N ALA A 216 0.72 -2.82 -7.43
CA ALA A 216 0.99 -3.13 -8.82
C ALA A 216 0.86 -4.62 -9.14
N ALA A 217 1.39 -5.47 -8.27
CA ALA A 217 1.33 -6.92 -8.43
C ALA A 217 -0.10 -7.49 -8.40
N GLN A 218 -1.06 -6.73 -7.87
CA GLN A 218 -2.38 -7.25 -7.53
C GLN A 218 -3.53 -6.33 -7.94
N ALA A 219 -3.31 -5.45 -8.92
CA ALA A 219 -4.32 -4.55 -9.48
C ALA A 219 -5.09 -3.77 -8.39
N LEU A 220 -4.38 -3.19 -7.45
CA LEU A 220 -4.95 -2.38 -6.36
C LEU A 220 -4.58 -0.91 -6.50
N VAL A 221 -5.41 -0.07 -5.88
CA VAL A 221 -5.06 1.30 -5.55
C VAL A 221 -4.26 1.28 -4.24
N GLY A 222 -3.03 1.77 -4.31
CA GLY A 222 -2.17 1.96 -3.14
C GLY A 222 -1.81 3.44 -3.00
N ILE A 223 -1.96 3.98 -1.81
CA ILE A 223 -1.50 5.34 -1.52
C ILE A 223 -0.24 5.26 -0.66
N LYS A 224 0.88 5.71 -1.23
CA LYS A 224 2.06 6.08 -0.47
C LYS A 224 1.95 7.58 -0.18
N PRO A 225 1.61 8.00 1.03
CA PRO A 225 1.44 9.42 1.32
C PRO A 225 2.77 10.16 1.43
N THR A 226 2.71 11.48 1.46
CA THR A 226 3.83 12.33 1.86
C THR A 226 4.37 11.89 3.21
N PHE A 227 5.71 11.86 3.34
CA PHE A 227 6.35 11.55 4.62
C PHE A 227 5.87 12.54 5.70
N GLY A 228 5.32 12.01 6.79
CA GLY A 228 4.76 12.80 7.89
C GLY A 228 3.28 13.16 7.74
N LEU A 229 2.56 12.66 6.71
CA LEU A 229 1.08 12.82 6.63
C LEU A 229 0.35 11.87 7.59
N VAL A 230 0.79 10.62 7.66
CA VAL A 230 0.21 9.57 8.52
C VAL A 230 1.20 9.22 9.63
N PRO A 231 0.74 9.13 10.90
CA PRO A 231 1.60 8.82 12.03
C PRO A 231 2.25 7.44 11.95
N LEU A 232 3.50 7.36 12.44
CA LEU A 232 4.30 6.13 12.53
C LEU A 232 4.39 5.55 13.95
N HIS A 233 3.78 6.18 14.95
CA HIS A 233 3.75 5.62 16.31
C HIS A 233 3.02 4.28 16.33
N GLY A 234 3.64 3.24 16.92
CA GLY A 234 3.12 1.88 16.94
C GLY A 234 3.39 1.09 15.64
N VAL A 235 4.39 1.50 14.84
CA VAL A 235 4.82 0.79 13.64
C VAL A 235 6.22 0.23 13.84
N VAL A 236 6.41 -1.09 13.68
CA VAL A 236 7.75 -1.70 13.64
C VAL A 236 8.50 -1.14 12.43
N PRO A 237 9.59 -0.39 12.64
CA PRO A 237 10.19 0.43 11.58
C PRO A 237 11.28 -0.28 10.79
N ILE A 238 11.53 0.23 9.58
CA ILE A 238 12.82 0.12 8.89
C ILE A 238 13.61 1.42 9.08
N ASP A 239 13.03 2.56 8.72
CA ASP A 239 13.60 3.91 8.89
C ASP A 239 12.48 4.94 9.10
N ALA A 240 11.92 4.96 10.30
CA ALA A 240 10.86 5.92 10.68
C ALA A 240 11.37 7.36 10.75
N THR A 241 12.69 7.57 10.74
CA THR A 241 13.27 8.92 10.79
C THR A 241 13.16 9.65 9.46
N TYR A 242 13.26 8.91 8.34
CA TYR A 242 13.38 9.54 7.02
C TYR A 242 12.49 8.98 5.93
N LEU A 243 12.10 7.69 5.99
CA LEU A 243 11.56 6.99 4.81
C LEU A 243 10.18 6.37 5.01
N ASP A 244 9.92 5.80 6.20
CA ASP A 244 8.73 4.97 6.44
C ASP A 244 7.45 5.81 6.34
N VAL A 245 6.43 5.20 5.76
CA VAL A 245 5.06 5.72 5.72
C VAL A 245 4.06 4.58 5.92
N VAL A 246 2.86 4.92 6.40
CA VAL A 246 1.67 4.05 6.44
C VAL A 246 0.70 4.54 5.38
N GLY A 247 0.07 3.61 4.65
CA GLY A 247 -0.95 3.98 3.69
C GLY A 247 -1.87 2.82 3.30
N PRO A 248 -3.02 3.13 2.70
CA PRO A 248 -4.03 2.15 2.32
C PRO A 248 -3.66 1.38 1.06
N LEU A 249 -4.17 0.14 1.01
CA LEU A 249 -4.33 -0.70 -0.17
C LEU A 249 -5.82 -1.01 -0.31
N ALA A 250 -6.43 -0.65 -1.43
CA ALA A 250 -7.86 -0.79 -1.67
C ALA A 250 -8.16 -1.19 -3.12
N LYS A 251 -9.41 -1.57 -3.40
CA LYS A 251 -9.86 -1.94 -4.74
C LYS A 251 -10.26 -0.74 -5.59
N THR A 252 -10.63 0.38 -4.95
CA THR A 252 -11.05 1.62 -5.61
C THR A 252 -10.31 2.83 -5.03
N VAL A 253 -10.22 3.89 -5.84
CA VAL A 253 -9.65 5.17 -5.38
C VAL A 253 -10.50 5.78 -4.26
N TYR A 254 -11.83 5.62 -4.31
CA TYR A 254 -12.73 6.10 -3.26
C TYR A 254 -12.44 5.43 -1.90
N ASP A 255 -12.28 4.10 -1.87
CA ASP A 255 -12.01 3.37 -0.62
C ASP A 255 -10.64 3.75 -0.04
N ALA A 256 -9.63 3.94 -0.90
CA ALA A 256 -8.31 4.41 -0.50
C ALA A 256 -8.37 5.85 0.06
N ALA A 257 -9.09 6.76 -0.60
CA ALA A 257 -9.29 8.13 -0.14
C ALA A 257 -10.06 8.18 1.20
N SER A 258 -11.13 7.38 1.35
CA SER A 258 -11.90 7.26 2.60
C SER A 258 -11.03 6.79 3.76
N THR A 259 -10.07 5.91 3.48
CA THR A 259 -9.11 5.47 4.49
C THR A 259 -8.14 6.57 4.87
N LEU A 260 -7.64 7.33 3.89
CA LEU A 260 -6.73 8.44 4.13
C LEU A 260 -7.41 9.56 4.92
N ASP A 261 -8.71 9.85 4.68
CA ASP A 261 -9.52 10.78 5.47
C ASP A 261 -9.48 10.46 6.97
N VAL A 262 -9.39 9.17 7.30
CA VAL A 262 -9.41 8.69 8.70
C VAL A 262 -8.02 8.70 9.31
N ILE A 263 -6.99 8.22 8.58
CA ILE A 263 -5.67 7.96 9.19
C ILE A 263 -4.72 9.15 9.14
N ALA A 264 -4.94 10.13 8.24
CA ALA A 264 -4.09 11.30 8.08
C ALA A 264 -4.21 12.27 9.26
N GLY A 265 -3.14 13.03 9.52
CA GLY A 265 -3.17 14.17 10.44
C GLY A 265 -2.21 14.07 11.63
N PRO A 266 -2.03 15.20 12.32
CA PRO A 266 -1.05 15.35 13.39
C PRO A 266 -1.42 14.54 14.64
N THR A 267 -0.38 14.16 15.38
CA THR A 267 -0.52 13.58 16.70
C THR A 267 0.70 13.94 17.58
N ALA A 268 0.51 13.98 18.89
CA ALA A 268 1.58 14.25 19.84
C ALA A 268 2.61 13.12 19.93
N GLU A 269 2.20 11.90 19.58
CA GLU A 269 3.02 10.69 19.57
C GLU A 269 4.01 10.66 18.41
N ASP A 270 3.72 11.42 17.31
CA ASP A 270 4.61 11.57 16.16
C ASP A 270 4.69 13.03 15.70
N LEU A 271 5.71 13.74 16.17
CA LEU A 271 5.88 15.16 15.90
C LEU A 271 6.15 15.50 14.42
N ALA A 272 6.59 14.54 13.60
CA ALA A 272 6.78 14.75 12.17
C ALA A 272 5.45 15.10 11.48
N THR A 273 4.33 14.61 12.00
CA THR A 273 2.99 14.82 11.43
C THR A 273 2.47 16.26 11.57
N TYR A 274 3.07 17.07 12.41
CA TYR A 274 2.71 18.50 12.49
C TYR A 274 3.05 19.29 11.23
N ALA A 275 3.93 18.76 10.38
CA ALA A 275 4.21 19.35 9.07
C ALA A 275 3.00 19.26 8.10
N ALA A 276 2.03 18.38 8.38
CA ALA A 276 0.83 18.19 7.56
C ALA A 276 -0.34 19.13 7.90
N VAL A 277 -0.27 19.88 9.01
CA VAL A 277 -1.42 20.62 9.58
C VAL A 277 -2.15 21.51 8.57
N ASP A 278 -1.41 22.24 7.73
CA ASP A 278 -1.99 23.17 6.77
C ASP A 278 -2.22 22.54 5.38
N HIS A 279 -2.03 21.21 5.26
CA HIS A 279 -2.06 20.50 3.99
C HIS A 279 -3.17 19.45 3.87
N ILE A 280 -3.89 19.21 4.96
CA ILE A 280 -5.01 18.27 4.97
C ILE A 280 -6.28 19.05 4.60
N PRO A 281 -7.03 18.62 3.56
CA PRO A 281 -8.25 19.30 3.18
C PRO A 281 -9.31 19.23 4.30
N GLU A 282 -9.92 20.38 4.61
CA GLU A 282 -10.96 20.45 5.66
C GLU A 282 -12.18 19.59 5.33
N GLU A 283 -12.51 19.46 4.05
CA GLU A 283 -13.63 18.67 3.54
C GLU A 283 -13.31 17.16 3.46
N GLY A 284 -12.05 16.78 3.63
CA GLY A 284 -11.54 15.43 3.39
C GLY A 284 -11.18 15.17 1.92
N TYR A 285 -10.38 14.12 1.70
CA TYR A 285 -9.89 13.71 0.39
C TYR A 285 -11.02 13.18 -0.51
N THR A 286 -11.98 12.44 0.07
CA THR A 286 -13.12 11.90 -0.67
C THR A 286 -14.01 12.99 -1.26
N ALA A 287 -14.14 14.14 -0.61
CA ALA A 287 -14.95 15.25 -1.09
C ALA A 287 -14.36 15.96 -2.32
N LEU A 288 -13.07 15.76 -2.58
CA LEU A 288 -12.34 16.38 -3.69
C LEU A 288 -12.24 15.49 -4.94
N LEU A 289 -12.72 14.24 -4.86
CA LEU A 289 -12.78 13.35 -6.01
C LEU A 289 -13.79 13.86 -7.05
N ASN A 290 -13.37 13.89 -8.30
CA ASN A 290 -14.24 14.31 -9.40
C ASN A 290 -13.80 13.65 -10.73
N ASP A 291 -14.74 13.52 -11.67
CA ASP A 291 -14.61 12.83 -12.95
C ASP A 291 -14.14 13.70 -14.12
N SER A 292 -13.54 14.85 -13.83
CA SER A 292 -12.98 15.79 -14.80
C SER A 292 -11.68 16.43 -14.31
N ALA A 293 -11.01 15.77 -13.37
CA ALA A 293 -9.80 16.29 -12.73
C ALA A 293 -8.59 16.35 -13.68
N LEU A 294 -8.58 15.53 -14.72
CA LEU A 294 -7.49 15.43 -15.69
C LEU A 294 -7.54 16.51 -16.78
N GLU A 295 -8.70 17.17 -17.00
CA GLU A 295 -8.85 18.15 -18.06
C GLU A 295 -7.88 19.32 -17.92
N GLY A 296 -7.03 19.52 -18.94
CA GLY A 296 -6.03 20.59 -19.01
C GLY A 296 -4.79 20.37 -18.13
N LYS A 297 -4.70 19.26 -17.41
CA LYS A 297 -3.55 18.92 -16.55
C LYS A 297 -2.35 18.45 -17.33
N ARG A 298 -1.15 18.66 -16.78
CA ARG A 298 0.12 18.38 -17.45
C ARG A 298 0.94 17.36 -16.66
N PHE A 299 1.28 16.25 -17.32
CA PHE A 299 2.00 15.15 -16.68
C PHE A 299 3.34 14.87 -17.37
N GLY A 300 4.41 14.80 -16.56
CA GLY A 300 5.71 14.32 -17.00
C GLY A 300 5.71 12.80 -17.14
N LEU A 301 6.27 12.29 -18.26
CA LEU A 301 6.41 10.85 -18.50
C LEU A 301 7.78 10.35 -18.08
N VAL A 302 7.87 9.04 -17.81
CA VAL A 302 9.15 8.40 -17.47
C VAL A 302 10.15 8.49 -18.60
N GLY A 303 11.42 8.80 -18.25
CA GLY A 303 12.54 8.83 -19.15
C GLY A 303 13.86 8.59 -18.44
N VAL A 304 14.96 8.63 -19.18
CA VAL A 304 16.32 8.43 -18.63
C VAL A 304 16.74 9.53 -17.68
N GLY A 305 16.10 10.71 -17.75
CA GLY A 305 16.34 11.81 -16.82
C GLY A 305 15.79 11.56 -15.40
N TRP A 306 14.81 10.66 -15.26
CA TRP A 306 14.36 10.18 -13.96
C TRP A 306 15.22 9.01 -13.47
N ARG A 307 15.48 8.04 -14.36
CA ARG A 307 16.22 6.85 -14.03
C ARG A 307 16.75 6.15 -15.29
N ASP A 308 18.07 6.00 -15.38
CA ASP A 308 18.73 5.48 -16.58
C ASP A 308 18.90 3.95 -16.58
N ASP A 309 18.92 3.32 -15.42
CA ASP A 309 19.16 1.88 -15.24
C ASP A 309 17.94 0.99 -15.48
N TRP A 310 16.77 1.58 -15.79
CA TRP A 310 15.49 0.87 -15.95
C TRP A 310 14.90 0.92 -17.36
N LEU A 311 15.54 1.66 -18.22
CA LEU A 311 15.14 1.76 -19.62
C LEU A 311 16.07 0.92 -20.51
N PRO A 312 15.57 0.33 -21.59
CA PRO A 312 14.17 0.42 -22.06
C PRO A 312 13.20 -0.40 -21.20
N LEU A 313 11.91 0.00 -21.20
CA LEU A 313 10.83 -0.82 -20.65
C LEU A 313 10.73 -2.15 -21.40
N ALA A 314 10.18 -3.19 -20.75
CA ALA A 314 9.81 -4.40 -21.46
C ALA A 314 8.83 -4.07 -22.61
N PRO A 315 8.95 -4.73 -23.79
CA PRO A 315 8.15 -4.33 -24.96
C PRO A 315 6.65 -4.29 -24.73
N GLU A 316 6.11 -5.20 -23.93
CA GLU A 316 4.69 -5.26 -23.60
C GLU A 316 4.31 -4.14 -22.64
N THR A 317 5.16 -3.87 -21.62
CA THR A 317 4.99 -2.71 -20.72
C THR A 317 4.98 -1.40 -21.49
N GLU A 318 5.90 -1.23 -22.46
CA GLU A 318 5.93 -0.04 -23.31
C GLU A 318 4.65 0.10 -24.13
N ALA A 319 4.13 -1.01 -24.67
CA ALA A 319 2.88 -1.01 -25.45
C ALA A 319 1.66 -0.61 -24.61
N LEU A 320 1.54 -1.18 -23.40
CA LEU A 320 0.45 -0.84 -22.46
C LEU A 320 0.58 0.60 -21.95
N TYR A 321 1.80 1.05 -21.67
CA TYR A 321 2.03 2.44 -21.24
C TYR A 321 1.66 3.45 -22.32
N ARG A 322 1.93 3.18 -23.59
CA ARG A 322 1.47 4.04 -24.71
C ARG A 322 -0.06 4.11 -24.81
N GLN A 323 -0.75 3.01 -24.54
CA GLN A 323 -2.21 3.01 -24.46
C GLN A 323 -2.71 3.87 -23.28
N ALA A 324 -2.08 3.74 -22.11
CA ALA A 324 -2.40 4.54 -20.94
C ALA A 324 -2.19 6.06 -21.21
N ILE A 325 -1.08 6.43 -21.87
CA ILE A 325 -0.82 7.82 -22.28
C ILE A 325 -1.91 8.34 -23.23
N ALA A 326 -2.35 7.51 -24.18
CA ALA A 326 -3.45 7.90 -25.07
C ALA A 326 -4.76 8.11 -24.30
N THR A 327 -5.09 7.20 -23.36
CA THR A 327 -6.26 7.34 -22.48
C THR A 327 -6.18 8.62 -21.65
N LEU A 328 -5.02 8.92 -21.06
CA LEU A 328 -4.80 10.14 -20.29
C LEU A 328 -5.04 11.40 -21.16
N ALA A 329 -4.54 11.38 -22.40
CA ALA A 329 -4.76 12.47 -23.35
C ALA A 329 -6.22 12.59 -23.81
N ASP A 330 -6.95 11.48 -23.96
CA ASP A 330 -8.39 11.46 -24.28
C ASP A 330 -9.25 12.08 -23.15
N GLN A 331 -8.75 12.07 -21.89
CA GLN A 331 -9.34 12.79 -20.76
C GLN A 331 -8.92 14.28 -20.72
N GLY A 332 -8.26 14.79 -21.73
CA GLY A 332 -7.89 16.19 -21.86
C GLY A 332 -6.55 16.58 -21.22
N ALA A 333 -5.79 15.61 -20.71
CA ALA A 333 -4.48 15.89 -20.15
C ALA A 333 -3.41 16.11 -21.24
N VAL A 334 -2.37 16.84 -20.89
CA VAL A 334 -1.19 17.11 -21.74
C VAL A 334 0.00 16.34 -21.18
N VAL A 335 0.77 15.68 -22.01
CA VAL A 335 1.95 14.93 -21.60
C VAL A 335 3.25 15.62 -22.02
N VAL A 336 4.28 15.49 -21.20
CA VAL A 336 5.64 16.02 -21.41
C VAL A 336 6.62 14.87 -21.32
N ASP A 337 7.30 14.56 -22.41
CA ASP A 337 8.31 13.49 -22.47
C ASP A 337 9.52 13.86 -21.63
N ASP A 338 9.92 12.96 -20.74
CA ASP A 338 11.15 13.02 -19.94
C ASP A 338 11.55 14.43 -19.47
N PRO A 339 10.76 15.07 -18.59
CA PRO A 339 11.04 16.45 -18.18
C PRO A 339 12.37 16.58 -17.41
N PHE A 340 12.93 15.48 -16.91
CA PHE A 340 14.20 15.45 -16.18
C PHE A 340 15.43 15.25 -17.07
N LEU A 341 15.27 14.97 -18.39
CA LEU A 341 16.35 14.56 -19.32
C LEU A 341 17.60 15.44 -19.28
N ASN A 342 17.44 16.75 -19.12
CA ASN A 342 18.54 17.71 -19.13
C ASN A 342 18.82 18.31 -17.76
N SER A 343 18.47 17.59 -16.68
CA SER A 343 18.73 17.99 -15.31
C SER A 343 19.80 17.08 -14.68
N ASP A 344 20.38 17.52 -13.57
CA ASP A 344 21.33 16.74 -12.79
C ASP A 344 20.62 15.77 -11.80
N PHE A 345 19.33 15.44 -12.03
CA PHE A 345 18.48 14.70 -11.09
C PHE A 345 19.04 13.30 -10.78
N VAL A 346 19.41 12.52 -11.82
CA VAL A 346 19.97 11.17 -11.66
C VAL A 346 21.31 11.22 -10.92
N GLU A 347 22.20 12.14 -11.32
CA GLU A 347 23.52 12.29 -10.70
C GLU A 347 23.41 12.68 -9.22
N LEU A 348 22.56 13.64 -8.92
CA LEU A 348 22.31 14.07 -7.55
C LEU A 348 21.67 12.96 -6.71
N TYR A 349 20.73 12.18 -7.30
CA TYR A 349 20.14 11.05 -6.61
C TYR A 349 21.17 9.94 -6.29
N GLN A 350 22.08 9.64 -7.21
CA GLN A 350 23.15 8.66 -7.00
C GLN A 350 24.14 9.09 -5.91
N ALA A 351 24.28 10.39 -5.68
CA ALA A 351 25.10 10.96 -4.61
C ALA A 351 24.44 10.91 -3.22
N ARG A 352 23.28 10.27 -3.07
CA ARG A 352 22.49 10.18 -1.82
C ARG A 352 23.36 9.73 -0.63
N PRO A 353 23.45 10.51 0.46
CA PRO A 353 24.11 10.11 1.69
C PRO A 353 23.40 8.93 2.36
N ARG A 354 24.18 8.07 3.03
CA ARG A 354 23.65 7.01 3.89
C ARG A 354 23.63 7.47 5.33
N VAL A 355 22.59 7.09 6.08
CA VAL A 355 22.47 7.37 7.52
C VAL A 355 22.39 6.02 8.27
N PRO A 356 23.55 5.41 8.60
CA PRO A 356 23.59 4.04 9.13
C PRO A 356 22.84 3.85 10.46
N SER A 357 22.71 4.92 11.26
CA SER A 357 22.04 4.88 12.56
C SER A 357 20.51 4.93 12.48
N ALA A 358 19.93 5.33 11.35
CA ALA A 358 18.50 5.64 11.27
C ALA A 358 17.59 4.44 11.63
N GLY A 359 17.81 3.28 11.02
CA GLY A 359 17.01 2.08 11.31
C GLY A 359 17.17 1.57 12.74
N SER A 360 18.42 1.50 13.24
CA SER A 360 18.68 1.07 14.62
C SER A 360 18.07 2.03 15.65
N TYR A 361 18.12 3.34 15.38
CA TYR A 361 17.49 4.34 16.25
C TYR A 361 15.96 4.23 16.24
N SER A 362 15.38 4.06 15.07
CA SER A 362 13.92 3.86 14.92
C SER A 362 13.46 2.62 15.69
N MET A 363 14.17 1.50 15.56
CA MET A 363 13.88 0.26 16.31
C MET A 363 14.00 0.46 17.83
N LEU A 364 15.03 1.18 18.29
CA LEU A 364 15.19 1.51 19.72
C LEU A 364 14.02 2.32 20.26
N VAL A 365 13.55 3.32 19.49
CA VAL A 365 12.41 4.16 19.89
C VAL A 365 11.13 3.33 19.94
N TYR A 366 10.88 2.50 18.93
CA TYR A 366 9.72 1.62 18.86
C TYR A 366 9.68 0.65 20.06
N LEU A 367 10.75 -0.11 20.29
CA LEU A 367 10.78 -1.09 21.38
C LEU A 367 10.55 -0.46 22.76
N ARG A 368 11.05 0.74 23.00
CA ARG A 368 10.81 1.50 24.23
C ARG A 368 9.37 1.99 24.40
N GLY A 369 8.63 2.08 23.30
CA GLY A 369 7.24 2.51 23.28
C GLY A 369 6.21 1.41 23.50
N LEU A 370 6.61 0.13 23.55
CA LEU A 370 5.67 -1.02 23.57
C LEU A 370 4.75 -1.08 24.80
N GLY A 371 5.12 -0.43 25.91
CA GLY A 371 4.32 -0.42 27.14
C GLY A 371 4.48 -1.71 27.98
N ASP A 372 3.73 -1.78 29.09
CA ASP A 372 3.96 -2.77 30.15
C ASP A 372 3.57 -4.23 29.79
N LEU A 373 2.85 -4.44 28.68
CA LEU A 373 2.48 -5.78 28.19
C LEU A 373 3.65 -6.49 27.52
N ALA A 374 4.62 -5.75 26.97
CA ALA A 374 5.79 -6.33 26.33
C ALA A 374 6.79 -6.88 27.34
N GLN A 375 7.36 -8.05 27.04
CA GLN A 375 8.35 -8.70 27.89
C GLN A 375 9.76 -8.11 27.74
N PHE A 376 10.00 -7.29 26.69
CA PHE A 376 11.28 -6.64 26.39
C PHE A 376 11.05 -5.26 25.75
N HIS A 377 12.00 -4.34 25.96
CA HIS A 377 11.97 -2.96 25.47
C HIS A 377 13.27 -2.55 24.78
N SER A 378 14.13 -3.53 24.52
CA SER A 378 15.37 -3.36 23.77
C SER A 378 15.80 -4.66 23.12
N VAL A 379 16.62 -4.56 22.08
CA VAL A 379 17.27 -5.70 21.43
C VAL A 379 18.06 -6.54 22.45
N ALA A 380 18.79 -5.89 23.36
CA ALA A 380 19.59 -6.59 24.37
C ALA A 380 18.73 -7.37 25.38
N GLU A 381 17.55 -6.87 25.74
CA GLU A 381 16.60 -7.61 26.59
C GLU A 381 16.01 -8.82 25.85
N TRP A 382 15.66 -8.67 24.57
CA TRP A 382 15.19 -9.77 23.75
C TRP A 382 16.26 -10.87 23.62
N GLU A 383 17.53 -10.51 23.34
CA GLU A 383 18.66 -11.44 23.26
C GLU A 383 18.90 -12.17 24.60
N ALA A 384 18.70 -11.47 25.72
CA ALA A 384 18.84 -12.08 27.05
C ALA A 384 17.69 -13.05 27.39
N LEU A 385 16.49 -12.82 26.84
CA LEU A 385 15.34 -13.73 27.05
C LEU A 385 15.41 -14.97 26.17
N THR A 386 15.91 -14.83 24.93
CA THR A 386 15.91 -15.91 23.94
C THR A 386 17.21 -16.72 23.90
N ASP A 387 18.30 -16.17 24.42
CA ASP A 387 19.68 -16.69 24.25
C ASP A 387 20.09 -16.74 22.74
N GLU A 388 19.49 -15.89 21.90
CA GLU A 388 19.73 -15.78 20.46
C GLU A 388 20.30 -14.41 20.10
N GLU A 389 21.03 -14.30 19.00
CA GLU A 389 21.48 -13.02 18.44
C GLU A 389 20.36 -12.41 17.58
N PHE A 390 20.05 -11.13 17.81
CA PHE A 390 19.04 -10.42 17.03
C PHE A 390 19.45 -10.35 15.55
N PRO A 391 18.54 -10.66 14.59
CA PRO A 391 18.88 -10.71 13.19
C PRO A 391 19.29 -9.34 12.64
N GLY A 392 20.29 -9.34 11.77
CA GLY A 392 20.79 -8.14 11.12
C GLY A 392 21.80 -7.35 11.97
N ARG A 393 22.29 -6.26 11.40
CA ARG A 393 23.23 -5.36 12.08
C ARG A 393 22.47 -4.24 12.78
N VAL A 394 22.02 -4.48 14.00
CA VAL A 394 21.36 -3.48 14.83
C VAL A 394 22.37 -2.93 15.84
N ASP A 395 22.62 -1.60 15.80
CA ASP A 395 23.39 -0.93 16.84
C ASP A 395 22.56 -0.91 18.13
N ARG A 396 23.14 -1.40 19.22
CA ARG A 396 22.48 -1.48 20.53
C ARG A 396 22.45 -0.18 21.29
N ALA A 397 23.21 0.84 20.82
CA ALA A 397 23.24 2.19 21.38
C ALA A 397 23.31 3.26 20.28
N PRO A 398 22.33 3.26 19.35
CA PRO A 398 22.38 4.11 18.18
C PRO A 398 22.28 5.60 18.57
N THR A 399 23.05 6.42 17.89
CA THR A 399 22.92 7.87 17.98
C THR A 399 21.68 8.32 17.20
N ARG A 400 20.97 9.31 17.74
CA ARG A 400 19.85 9.93 17.04
C ARG A 400 20.33 10.50 15.68
N PRO A 401 19.72 10.14 14.55
CA PRO A 401 20.19 10.54 13.23
C PRO A 401 20.34 12.06 13.04
N SER A 402 19.38 12.84 13.56
CA SER A 402 19.44 14.31 13.52
C SER A 402 20.55 14.94 14.39
N ALA A 403 21.38 14.15 15.06
CA ALA A 403 22.55 14.59 15.82
C ALA A 403 23.84 14.04 15.21
N THR A 404 23.82 13.62 13.95
CA THR A 404 24.99 13.09 13.22
C THR A 404 25.26 13.91 11.96
N GLU A 405 26.54 13.94 11.53
CA GLU A 405 26.92 14.61 10.29
C GLU A 405 26.26 13.96 9.07
N GLU A 406 26.07 12.63 9.09
CA GLU A 406 25.39 11.88 8.03
C GLU A 406 23.91 12.25 7.94
N GLY A 407 23.23 12.46 9.08
CA GLY A 407 21.85 12.91 9.12
C GLY A 407 21.69 14.32 8.56
N ASP A 408 22.58 15.25 8.96
CA ASP A 408 22.61 16.61 8.41
C ASP A 408 22.88 16.61 6.90
N ALA A 409 23.82 15.78 6.44
CA ALA A 409 24.14 15.64 5.03
C ALA A 409 22.94 15.09 4.23
N PHE A 410 22.20 14.10 4.78
CA PHE A 410 21.02 13.57 4.15
C PHE A 410 19.90 14.61 4.03
N GLN A 411 19.68 15.41 5.06
CA GLN A 411 18.66 16.47 5.01
C GLN A 411 19.03 17.58 4.01
N ALA A 412 20.30 17.98 3.96
CA ALA A 412 20.78 18.96 2.97
C ALA A 412 20.61 18.42 1.53
N TRP A 413 20.99 17.16 1.29
CA TRP A 413 20.82 16.48 0.01
C TRP A 413 19.31 16.37 -0.37
N ARG A 414 18.44 16.00 0.57
CA ARG A 414 17.00 15.90 0.32
C ARG A 414 16.41 17.25 -0.07
N GLN A 415 16.84 18.32 0.60
CA GLN A 415 16.40 19.67 0.27
C GLN A 415 16.84 20.04 -1.16
N GLU A 416 18.10 19.84 -1.53
CA GLU A 416 18.62 20.11 -2.87
C GLU A 416 17.89 19.32 -3.95
N MET A 417 17.64 18.02 -3.71
CA MET A 417 16.83 17.18 -4.60
C MET A 417 15.41 17.70 -4.78
N ARG A 418 14.74 18.11 -3.70
CA ARG A 418 13.38 18.68 -3.76
C ARG A 418 13.34 20.02 -4.50
N GLU A 419 14.35 20.87 -4.32
CA GLU A 419 14.49 22.13 -5.04
C GLU A 419 14.63 21.86 -6.55
N LEU A 420 15.48 20.91 -6.95
CA LEU A 420 15.63 20.50 -8.34
C LEU A 420 14.33 19.91 -8.90
N TYR A 421 13.66 19.03 -8.15
CA TYR A 421 12.37 18.44 -8.53
C TYR A 421 11.32 19.52 -8.80
N ARG A 422 11.15 20.47 -7.90
CA ARG A 422 10.21 21.59 -8.05
C ARG A 422 10.59 22.51 -9.20
N ALA A 423 11.88 22.78 -9.42
CA ALA A 423 12.32 23.57 -10.57
C ALA A 423 11.93 22.91 -11.91
N VAL A 424 12.02 21.58 -12.01
CA VAL A 424 11.54 20.85 -13.20
C VAL A 424 10.02 21.01 -13.35
N PHE A 425 9.25 20.86 -12.27
CA PHE A 425 7.80 21.06 -12.29
C PHE A 425 7.42 22.47 -12.74
N GLU A 426 8.09 23.51 -12.23
CA GLU A 426 7.85 24.89 -12.64
C GLU A 426 8.22 25.16 -14.12
N ILE A 427 9.38 24.65 -14.58
CA ILE A 427 9.86 24.87 -15.96
C ILE A 427 8.89 24.28 -16.99
N PHE A 428 8.34 23.09 -16.70
CA PHE A 428 7.45 22.38 -17.61
C PHE A 428 5.96 22.57 -17.31
N ASP A 429 5.64 23.34 -16.25
CA ASP A 429 4.27 23.58 -15.76
C ASP A 429 3.53 22.25 -15.49
N LEU A 430 4.15 21.37 -14.68
CA LEU A 430 3.64 20.04 -14.40
C LEU A 430 2.69 20.04 -13.20
N ASP A 431 1.57 19.33 -13.34
CA ASP A 431 0.65 18.98 -12.24
C ASP A 431 1.03 17.66 -11.56
N GLY A 432 1.85 16.83 -12.23
CA GLY A 432 2.29 15.54 -11.70
C GLY A 432 3.17 14.76 -12.69
N LEU A 433 3.57 13.57 -12.28
CA LEU A 433 4.20 12.58 -13.16
C LEU A 433 3.24 11.40 -13.34
N PHE A 434 3.31 10.75 -14.51
CA PHE A 434 2.50 9.60 -14.85
C PHE A 434 3.40 8.48 -15.38
N PHE A 435 3.62 7.47 -14.56
CA PHE A 435 4.58 6.40 -14.82
C PHE A 435 3.91 5.03 -14.80
N PRO A 436 4.39 4.03 -15.55
CA PRO A 436 4.11 2.65 -15.19
C PRO A 436 4.73 2.37 -13.82
N GLN A 437 4.01 1.69 -12.94
CA GLN A 437 4.56 1.35 -11.62
C GLN A 437 5.76 0.41 -11.74
N ALA A 438 5.78 -0.43 -12.77
CA ALA A 438 6.88 -1.35 -13.05
C ALA A 438 7.32 -1.29 -14.51
N GLY A 439 8.61 -1.48 -14.76
CA GLY A 439 9.21 -1.52 -16.10
C GLY A 439 9.01 -2.83 -16.85
N ALA A 440 8.49 -3.86 -16.18
CA ALA A 440 8.27 -5.22 -16.71
C ALA A 440 7.14 -5.92 -15.95
N PRO A 441 6.56 -7.01 -16.47
CA PRO A 441 5.62 -7.87 -15.75
C PRO A 441 6.19 -8.34 -14.40
N ILE A 442 5.30 -8.63 -13.45
CA ILE A 442 5.70 -9.08 -12.13
C ILE A 442 6.49 -10.40 -12.22
N ARG A 443 7.49 -10.54 -11.34
CA ARG A 443 8.40 -11.67 -11.31
C ARG A 443 7.75 -12.95 -10.84
N ASP A 444 8.40 -14.08 -11.19
CA ASP A 444 8.08 -15.38 -10.64
C ASP A 444 8.27 -15.39 -9.11
N LEU A 445 7.42 -16.15 -8.43
CA LEU A 445 7.50 -16.35 -6.98
C LEU A 445 8.81 -17.03 -6.57
N VAL A 446 9.22 -18.04 -7.36
CA VAL A 446 10.50 -18.73 -7.19
C VAL A 446 11.40 -18.39 -8.38
N GLU A 447 12.42 -17.59 -8.12
CA GLU A 447 13.40 -17.24 -9.16
C GLU A 447 14.40 -18.37 -9.38
N ASP A 448 14.61 -18.69 -10.63
CA ASP A 448 15.82 -19.40 -11.03
C ASP A 448 16.97 -18.37 -11.11
N LEU A 449 17.70 -18.22 -10.00
CA LEU A 449 18.83 -17.28 -9.90
C LEU A 449 19.97 -17.59 -10.89
N THR A 450 19.89 -18.69 -11.63
CA THR A 450 20.84 -19.02 -12.71
C THR A 450 20.50 -18.32 -14.02
N ARG A 451 19.31 -17.71 -14.13
CA ARG A 451 18.91 -16.96 -15.33
C ARG A 451 19.48 -15.54 -15.30
N PRO A 452 20.21 -15.13 -16.36
CA PRO A 452 20.84 -13.79 -16.41
C PRO A 452 19.84 -12.63 -16.35
N GLU A 453 18.60 -12.84 -16.81
CA GLU A 453 17.51 -11.87 -16.76
C GLU A 453 16.98 -11.61 -15.33
N TYR A 454 17.26 -12.49 -14.40
CA TYR A 454 16.91 -12.34 -13.00
C TYR A 454 18.08 -11.77 -12.20
N SER A 455 18.37 -10.49 -12.37
CA SER A 455 19.29 -9.82 -11.47
C SER A 455 18.60 -9.57 -10.12
N PRO A 456 19.24 -9.91 -8.98
CA PRO A 456 18.71 -9.62 -7.65
C PRO A 456 18.44 -8.12 -7.40
N ASN A 457 19.06 -7.26 -8.20
CA ASN A 457 18.94 -5.80 -8.10
C ASN A 457 17.91 -5.20 -9.09
N ASN A 458 17.32 -5.99 -9.97
CA ASN A 458 16.29 -5.51 -10.88
C ASN A 458 14.91 -5.63 -10.24
N HIS A 459 14.60 -4.73 -9.33
CA HIS A 459 13.21 -4.48 -8.97
C HIS A 459 12.55 -3.78 -10.16
N PRO A 460 11.42 -4.29 -10.70
CA PRO A 460 10.77 -3.67 -11.85
C PRO A 460 10.09 -2.33 -11.53
N GLU A 461 10.05 -1.92 -10.28
CA GLU A 461 9.34 -0.71 -9.84
C GLU A 461 10.09 0.57 -10.24
N LEU A 462 9.42 1.45 -10.98
CA LEU A 462 10.03 2.68 -11.52
C LEU A 462 10.09 3.85 -10.53
N PRO A 463 9.01 4.19 -9.77
CA PRO A 463 9.06 5.35 -8.90
C PRO A 463 9.74 5.10 -7.56
N SER A 464 9.80 3.85 -7.08
CA SER A 464 10.26 3.50 -5.74
C SER A 464 11.69 3.96 -5.40
N ASN A 465 12.02 4.00 -4.13
CA ASN A 465 13.24 4.55 -3.56
C ASN A 465 13.45 6.07 -3.76
N ILE A 466 13.27 6.59 -4.98
CA ILE A 466 13.37 8.03 -5.23
C ILE A 466 12.24 8.77 -4.49
N VAL A 467 11.00 8.33 -4.70
CA VAL A 467 9.82 8.96 -4.06
C VAL A 467 9.87 8.86 -2.54
N ASN A 468 10.36 7.74 -1.97
CA ASN A 468 10.55 7.61 -0.52
C ASN A 468 11.68 8.52 -0.01
N ALA A 469 12.81 8.55 -0.71
CA ALA A 469 13.94 9.39 -0.34
C ALA A 469 13.58 10.88 -0.35
N LEU A 470 12.73 11.31 -1.28
CA LEU A 470 12.21 12.66 -1.36
C LEU A 470 10.96 12.88 -0.48
N GLY A 471 10.32 11.82 0.00
CA GLY A 471 9.08 11.88 0.78
C GLY A 471 7.87 12.33 -0.03
N LEU A 472 7.85 12.07 -1.35
CA LEU A 472 6.77 12.44 -2.28
C LEU A 472 5.57 11.50 -2.16
N PRO A 473 4.33 11.94 -2.40
CA PRO A 473 3.16 11.08 -2.48
C PRO A 473 3.09 10.33 -3.81
N VAL A 474 2.49 9.14 -3.77
CA VAL A 474 2.19 8.32 -4.94
C VAL A 474 0.81 7.70 -4.79
N VAL A 475 0.02 7.70 -5.86
CA VAL A 475 -1.24 6.95 -5.97
C VAL A 475 -1.13 5.99 -7.14
N THR A 476 -1.27 4.69 -6.87
CA THR A 476 -1.32 3.68 -7.94
C THR A 476 -2.75 3.47 -8.42
N VAL A 477 -2.91 3.16 -9.73
CA VAL A 477 -4.22 2.86 -10.31
C VAL A 477 -4.09 1.74 -11.35
N PRO A 478 -4.93 0.69 -11.30
CA PRO A 478 -4.95 -0.36 -12.32
C PRO A 478 -5.36 0.17 -13.69
N PHE A 479 -4.74 -0.36 -14.76
CA PHE A 479 -5.08 0.05 -16.13
C PHE A 479 -5.34 -1.11 -17.07
N ALA A 480 -4.53 -2.16 -17.05
CA ALA A 480 -4.60 -3.25 -18.00
C ALA A 480 -4.01 -4.54 -17.41
N TYR A 481 -3.93 -5.56 -18.24
CA TYR A 481 -3.29 -6.82 -17.90
C TYR A 481 -2.33 -7.22 -19.02
N TYR A 482 -1.22 -7.85 -18.65
CA TYR A 482 -0.28 -8.47 -19.57
C TYR A 482 -0.90 -9.72 -20.21
N ASP A 483 -0.32 -10.22 -21.28
CA ASP A 483 -0.78 -11.41 -21.99
C ASP A 483 -0.83 -12.67 -21.09
N ASP A 484 -0.03 -12.69 -20.03
CA ASP A 484 -0.02 -13.76 -19.02
C ASP A 484 -1.09 -13.58 -17.94
N GLY A 485 -1.91 -12.54 -18.01
CA GLY A 485 -2.99 -12.23 -17.08
C GLY A 485 -2.55 -11.49 -15.81
N THR A 486 -1.26 -11.17 -15.66
CA THR A 486 -0.79 -10.35 -14.53
C THR A 486 -1.14 -8.87 -14.73
N PRO A 487 -1.37 -8.09 -13.65
CA PRO A 487 -1.79 -6.70 -13.77
C PRO A 487 -0.70 -5.76 -14.30
N PHE A 488 -1.14 -4.76 -15.08
CA PHE A 488 -0.38 -3.57 -15.41
C PHE A 488 -1.00 -2.36 -14.70
N VAL A 489 -0.22 -1.71 -13.85
CA VAL A 489 -0.65 -0.64 -12.95
C VAL A 489 0.20 0.61 -13.18
N LEU A 490 -0.43 1.76 -13.07
CA LEU A 490 0.18 3.07 -13.25
C LEU A 490 0.34 3.78 -11.91
N ALA A 491 1.19 4.80 -11.88
CA ALA A 491 1.42 5.64 -10.72
C ALA A 491 1.28 7.12 -11.11
N PHE A 492 0.47 7.84 -10.37
CA PHE A 492 0.49 9.31 -10.31
C PHE A 492 1.41 9.74 -9.16
N ILE A 493 2.37 10.63 -9.44
CA ILE A 493 3.37 11.10 -8.48
C ILE A 493 3.31 12.63 -8.45
N GLY A 494 3.24 13.21 -7.27
CA GLY A 494 3.18 14.66 -7.10
C GLY A 494 4.35 15.26 -6.31
N ASP A 495 4.28 16.54 -6.01
CA ASP A 495 5.12 17.14 -4.96
C ASP A 495 4.52 16.81 -3.58
N THR A 496 5.27 17.06 -2.53
CA THR A 496 4.78 16.87 -1.16
C THR A 496 3.45 17.60 -0.93
N TRP A 497 2.52 16.90 -0.27
CA TRP A 497 1.20 17.41 0.12
C TRP A 497 0.19 17.59 -1.03
N THR A 498 0.38 16.86 -2.13
CA THR A 498 -0.56 16.88 -3.27
C THR A 498 -1.42 15.62 -3.35
N GLU A 499 -1.67 14.94 -2.23
CA GLU A 499 -2.49 13.73 -2.19
C GLU A 499 -3.90 13.96 -2.74
N ALA A 500 -4.50 15.12 -2.44
CA ALA A 500 -5.85 15.44 -2.89
C ALA A 500 -5.94 15.52 -4.41
N GLU A 501 -4.99 16.20 -5.05
CA GLU A 501 -4.90 16.31 -6.50
C GLU A 501 -4.62 14.95 -7.14
N LEU A 502 -3.66 14.17 -6.58
CA LEU A 502 -3.33 12.84 -7.11
C LEU A 502 -4.50 11.88 -7.02
N LEU A 503 -5.26 11.92 -5.93
CA LEU A 503 -6.47 11.12 -5.77
C LEU A 503 -7.56 11.52 -6.75
N ALA A 504 -7.75 12.82 -6.99
CA ALA A 504 -8.69 13.29 -8.00
C ALA A 504 -8.28 12.82 -9.41
N TYR A 505 -6.99 12.90 -9.78
CA TYR A 505 -6.50 12.41 -11.07
C TYR A 505 -6.66 10.89 -11.21
N ALA A 506 -6.34 10.14 -10.16
CA ALA A 506 -6.49 8.69 -10.16
C ALA A 506 -7.96 8.28 -10.24
N TYR A 507 -8.88 9.01 -9.59
CA TYR A 507 -10.31 8.76 -9.61
C TYR A 507 -10.91 8.99 -11.01
N ASP A 508 -10.59 10.10 -11.65
CA ASP A 508 -11.03 10.40 -13.03
C ASP A 508 -10.51 9.33 -14.01
N PHE A 509 -9.23 8.94 -13.86
CA PHE A 509 -8.63 7.89 -14.68
C PHE A 509 -9.28 6.51 -14.41
N GLU A 510 -9.58 6.17 -13.15
CA GLU A 510 -10.26 4.94 -12.76
C GLU A 510 -11.69 4.89 -13.35
N ASP A 511 -12.46 5.99 -13.26
CA ASP A 511 -13.82 6.04 -13.80
C ASP A 511 -13.83 5.92 -15.33
N ALA A 512 -12.88 6.54 -16.00
CA ALA A 512 -12.73 6.46 -17.45
C ALA A 512 -12.35 5.05 -17.94
N THR A 513 -11.60 4.30 -17.16
CA THR A 513 -11.04 3.01 -17.58
C THR A 513 -11.77 1.80 -17.02
N ARG A 514 -12.18 1.85 -15.75
CA ARG A 514 -12.79 0.73 -14.99
C ARG A 514 -12.05 -0.58 -15.21
N ALA A 515 -10.72 -0.50 -15.17
CA ALA A 515 -9.84 -1.55 -15.67
C ALA A 515 -9.68 -2.74 -14.73
N ARG A 516 -10.02 -2.58 -13.43
CA ARG A 516 -9.83 -3.65 -12.45
C ARG A 516 -10.74 -4.85 -12.77
N ILE A 517 -10.13 -6.05 -12.78
CA ILE A 517 -10.81 -7.34 -12.91
C ILE A 517 -10.46 -8.15 -11.65
N PRO A 518 -11.43 -8.66 -10.88
CA PRO A 518 -11.15 -9.49 -9.73
C PRO A 518 -10.44 -10.79 -10.13
N PRO A 519 -9.52 -11.33 -9.33
CA PRO A 519 -8.89 -12.61 -9.60
C PRO A 519 -9.88 -13.77 -9.47
N GLY A 520 -9.67 -14.81 -10.27
CA GLY A 520 -10.39 -16.07 -10.13
C GLY A 520 -9.81 -16.90 -8.98
N LEU A 521 -10.39 -16.80 -7.77
CA LEU A 521 -9.88 -17.51 -6.60
C LEU A 521 -10.02 -19.03 -6.74
N VAL A 522 -8.99 -19.75 -6.33
CA VAL A 522 -8.97 -21.20 -6.30
C VAL A 522 -8.80 -21.67 -4.85
N PRO A 523 -9.71 -22.51 -4.32
CA PRO A 523 -9.53 -23.09 -3.01
C PRO A 523 -8.34 -24.07 -3.02
N ARG A 524 -7.75 -24.32 -1.85
CA ARG A 524 -6.66 -25.29 -1.73
C ARG A 524 -7.07 -26.63 -2.34
N PRO A 525 -6.24 -27.25 -3.20
CA PRO A 525 -6.52 -28.60 -3.70
C PRO A 525 -6.70 -29.57 -2.50
N THR A 526 -7.83 -30.24 -2.45
CA THR A 526 -8.04 -31.33 -1.50
C THR A 526 -7.05 -32.44 -1.80
N GLN A 527 -6.19 -32.79 -0.81
CA GLN A 527 -5.20 -33.87 -0.91
C GLN A 527 -5.87 -35.23 -1.03
#